data_190019e2f67e25657dd5a70440ec1415
#
_entry.id   190019e2f67e25657dd5a70440ec1415
#
_cell.length_a   1.000
_cell.length_b   1.000
_cell.length_c   1.000
_cell.angle_alpha   90.00
_cell.angle_beta   90.00
_cell.angle_gamma   90.00
#
_symmetry.space_group_name_H-M   'P 1'
#
loop_
_entity.id
_entity.type
_entity.pdbx_description
1 polymer ?
#
loop_
_entity_poly.entity_id
_entity_poly.type
_entity_poly.pdbx_seq_one_letter_code
_entity_poly.pdbx_strand_id
1 'polypeptide(L)'
;MSTPADYFTQLFFEVFESLPRQGPGSRNSAAQALSFCGELPSVPLILDLGCGSGSQTFHLAELTSGSIVALDTHGTSIERLRAASVSRGYGKRIRAVVGDMAKPDLPPDSFDLIWSEGAFYNIGIACALDVCRP
;
A
#
# COMPACT_ATOMS: atom_id res chain seq x y z
N MET A 1 -1.15 15.09 -29.48
CA MET A 1 -2.49 14.50 -29.50
C MET A 1 -2.46 13.19 -28.73
N SER A 2 -3.31 13.06 -27.72
CA SER A 2 -3.37 11.85 -26.90
C SER A 2 -3.91 10.67 -27.70
N THR A 3 -3.34 9.48 -27.50
CA THR A 3 -3.89 8.25 -28.07
C THR A 3 -5.15 7.83 -27.32
N PRO A 4 -6.02 6.98 -27.91
CA PRO A 4 -7.15 6.41 -27.17
C PRO A 4 -6.75 5.65 -25.90
N ALA A 5 -5.58 5.02 -25.90
CA ALA A 5 -5.02 4.36 -24.72
C ALA A 5 -4.64 5.35 -23.61
N ASP A 6 -4.06 6.48 -23.98
CA ASP A 6 -3.70 7.56 -23.04
C ASP A 6 -4.96 8.15 -22.40
N TYR A 7 -5.99 8.38 -23.22
CA TYR A 7 -7.28 8.89 -22.74
C TYR A 7 -7.97 7.92 -21.77
N PHE A 8 -7.96 6.63 -22.10
CA PHE A 8 -8.51 5.60 -21.20
C PHE A 8 -7.76 5.57 -19.87
N THR A 9 -6.43 5.60 -19.93
CA THR A 9 -5.59 5.63 -18.73
C THR A 9 -5.87 6.85 -17.87
N GLN A 10 -6.00 8.02 -18.50
CA GLN A 10 -6.35 9.25 -17.79
C GLN A 10 -7.73 9.15 -17.10
N LEU A 11 -8.76 8.70 -17.83
CA LEU A 11 -10.09 8.50 -17.26
C LEU A 11 -10.08 7.49 -16.12
N PHE A 12 -9.34 6.40 -16.28
CA PHE A 12 -9.20 5.39 -15.23
C PHE A 12 -8.68 6.02 -13.93
N PHE A 13 -7.60 6.79 -14.00
CA PHE A 13 -7.06 7.44 -12.82
C PHE A 13 -7.99 8.52 -12.25
N GLU A 14 -8.66 9.30 -13.09
CA GLU A 14 -9.65 10.27 -12.64
C GLU A 14 -10.77 9.62 -11.81
N VAL A 15 -11.29 8.49 -12.29
CA VAL A 15 -12.30 7.72 -11.56
C VAL A 15 -11.74 7.16 -10.26
N PHE A 16 -10.59 6.49 -10.30
CA PHE A 16 -9.97 5.89 -9.12
C PHE A 16 -9.60 6.91 -8.07
N GLU A 17 -9.06 8.06 -8.47
CA GLU A 17 -8.70 9.14 -7.55
C GLU A 17 -9.91 9.72 -6.81
N SER A 18 -11.09 9.67 -7.42
CA SER A 18 -12.33 10.15 -6.79
C SER A 18 -12.90 9.19 -5.74
N LEU A 19 -12.46 7.92 -5.75
CA LEU A 19 -12.98 6.91 -4.84
C LEU A 19 -12.34 7.03 -3.45
N PRO A 20 -13.13 6.88 -2.38
CA PRO A 20 -12.58 6.82 -1.01
C PRO A 20 -11.73 5.57 -0.78
N ARG A 21 -11.96 4.52 -1.57
CA ARG A 21 -11.17 3.29 -1.59
C ARG A 21 -10.97 2.81 -3.03
N GLN A 22 -9.72 2.52 -3.39
CA GLN A 22 -9.31 2.17 -4.75
C GLN A 22 -9.29 0.65 -5.02
N GLY A 23 -9.53 -0.17 -4.02
CA GLY A 23 -9.52 -1.63 -4.13
C GLY A 23 -10.55 -2.30 -3.23
N PRO A 24 -10.76 -3.63 -3.39
CA PRO A 24 -11.65 -4.39 -2.53
C PRO A 24 -11.05 -4.55 -1.12
N GLY A 25 -11.91 -4.94 -0.19
CA GLY A 25 -11.50 -5.19 1.19
C GLY A 25 -12.09 -4.19 2.17
N SER A 26 -11.86 -4.44 3.45
CA SER A 26 -12.40 -3.66 4.55
C SER A 26 -11.48 -3.75 5.77
N ARG A 27 -11.75 -2.91 6.78
CA ARG A 27 -11.05 -3.02 8.07
C ARG A 27 -11.23 -4.39 8.71
N ASN A 28 -12.42 -4.97 8.61
CA ASN A 28 -12.71 -6.30 9.18
C ASN A 28 -11.93 -7.40 8.45
N SER A 29 -11.83 -7.35 7.13
CA SER A 29 -11.03 -8.32 6.37
C SER A 29 -9.54 -8.17 6.65
N ALA A 30 -9.04 -6.96 6.84
CA ALA A 30 -7.66 -6.72 7.26
C ALA A 30 -7.39 -7.28 8.67
N ALA A 31 -8.30 -7.06 9.62
CA ALA A 31 -8.19 -7.62 10.96
C ALA A 31 -8.15 -9.15 10.96
N GLN A 32 -9.01 -9.78 10.16
CA GLN A 32 -9.03 -11.23 9.99
C GLN A 32 -7.72 -11.75 9.38
N ALA A 33 -7.22 -11.10 8.34
CA ALA A 33 -5.95 -11.48 7.70
C ALA A 33 -4.77 -11.34 8.68
N LEU A 34 -4.71 -10.26 9.45
CA LEU A 34 -3.69 -10.07 10.48
C LEU A 34 -3.71 -11.17 11.53
N SER A 35 -4.88 -11.69 11.88
CA SER A 35 -5.01 -12.80 12.86
C SER A 35 -4.32 -14.08 12.40
N PHE A 36 -4.10 -14.25 11.09
CA PHE A 36 -3.39 -15.40 10.51
C PHE A 36 -1.88 -15.19 10.34
N CYS A 37 -1.37 -14.00 10.59
CA CYS A 37 0.05 -13.68 10.37
C CYS A 37 0.99 -14.22 11.47
N GLY A 38 0.46 -14.94 12.47
CA GLY A 38 1.27 -15.43 13.58
C GLY A 38 1.69 -14.32 14.54
N GLU A 39 2.75 -14.55 15.29
CA GLU A 39 3.26 -13.57 16.24
C GLU A 39 4.07 -12.49 15.53
N LEU A 40 3.66 -11.24 15.72
CA LEU A 40 4.39 -10.05 15.29
C LEU A 40 5.01 -9.36 16.51
N PRO A 41 6.11 -8.62 16.34
CA PRO A 41 6.60 -7.73 17.40
C PRO A 41 5.51 -6.75 17.85
N SER A 42 5.62 -6.24 19.07
CA SER A 42 4.65 -5.27 19.60
C SER A 42 4.58 -3.97 18.79
N VAL A 43 5.67 -3.59 18.13
CA VAL A 43 5.76 -2.47 17.21
C VAL A 43 6.35 -2.97 15.88
N PRO A 44 5.56 -3.65 15.05
CA PRO A 44 6.07 -4.22 13.81
C PRO A 44 6.45 -3.15 12.79
N LEU A 45 7.45 -3.44 11.96
CA LEU A 45 7.74 -2.67 10.76
C LEU A 45 7.03 -3.34 9.57
N ILE A 46 6.08 -2.64 8.96
CA ILE A 46 5.20 -3.14 7.93
C ILE A 46 5.51 -2.47 6.59
N LEU A 47 5.56 -3.26 5.53
CA LEU A 47 5.64 -2.78 4.15
C LEU A 47 4.30 -3.03 3.46
N ASP A 48 3.65 -1.96 3.00
CA ASP A 48 2.39 -2.01 2.24
C ASP A 48 2.68 -1.73 0.76
N LEU A 49 2.65 -2.77 -0.06
CA LEU A 49 2.96 -2.72 -1.48
C LEU A 49 1.71 -2.49 -2.32
N GLY A 50 1.73 -1.45 -3.16
CA GLY A 50 0.58 -1.04 -3.94
C GLY A 50 -0.50 -0.40 -3.07
N CYS A 51 -0.09 0.55 -2.24
CA CYS A 51 -0.94 1.13 -1.20
C CYS A 51 -2.07 2.03 -1.72
N GLY A 52 -1.98 2.52 -2.95
CA GLY A 52 -2.91 3.50 -3.48
C GLY A 52 -2.97 4.76 -2.62
N SER A 53 -4.15 5.28 -2.35
CA SER A 53 -4.36 6.43 -1.45
C SER A 53 -4.45 6.05 0.04
N GLY A 54 -4.28 4.77 0.36
CA GLY A 54 -3.96 4.32 1.71
C GLY A 54 -5.11 3.83 2.57
N SER A 55 -6.25 3.42 2.02
CA SER A 55 -7.34 2.88 2.85
C SER A 55 -6.88 1.71 3.71
N GLN A 56 -6.21 0.71 3.12
CA GLN A 56 -5.66 -0.42 3.87
C GLN A 56 -4.48 0.00 4.76
N THR A 57 -3.69 0.98 4.34
CA THR A 57 -2.59 1.52 5.15
C THR A 57 -3.11 2.07 6.49
N PHE A 58 -4.21 2.80 6.47
CA PHE A 58 -4.84 3.30 7.69
C PHE A 58 -5.44 2.19 8.53
N HIS A 59 -6.03 1.15 7.92
CA HIS A 59 -6.48 -0.03 8.66
C HIS A 59 -5.34 -0.70 9.41
N LEU A 60 -4.19 -0.86 8.76
CA LEU A 60 -2.99 -1.41 9.41
C LEU A 60 -2.50 -0.52 10.56
N ALA A 61 -2.53 0.80 10.38
CA ALA A 61 -2.14 1.75 11.43
C ALA A 61 -3.08 1.72 12.64
N GLU A 62 -4.37 1.49 12.42
CA GLU A 62 -5.37 1.35 13.48
C GLU A 62 -5.27 0.01 14.21
N LEU A 63 -5.02 -1.08 13.46
CA LEU A 63 -5.02 -2.45 13.96
C LEU A 63 -3.69 -2.85 14.60
N THR A 64 -2.63 -2.10 14.39
CA THR A 64 -1.29 -2.38 14.94
C THR A 64 -0.71 -1.12 15.59
N SER A 65 0.36 -1.30 16.35
CA SER A 65 1.18 -0.17 16.84
C SER A 65 2.42 0.07 15.97
N GLY A 66 2.46 -0.52 14.79
CA GLY A 66 3.62 -0.55 13.91
C GLY A 66 3.91 0.76 13.18
N SER A 67 5.09 0.78 12.58
CA SER A 67 5.46 1.77 11.56
C SER A 67 5.25 1.15 10.18
N ILE A 68 4.77 1.95 9.23
CA ILE A 68 4.38 1.47 7.90
C ILE A 68 5.13 2.26 6.84
N VAL A 69 5.79 1.54 5.95
CA VAL A 69 6.27 2.07 4.67
C VAL A 69 5.25 1.68 3.61
N ALA A 70 4.59 2.65 3.01
CA ALA A 70 3.57 2.46 2.01
C ALA A 70 4.10 2.89 0.64
N LEU A 71 4.05 2.00 -0.35
CA LEU A 71 4.68 2.18 -1.65
C LEU A 71 3.66 2.02 -2.77
N ASP A 72 3.68 2.95 -3.71
CA ASP A 72 2.90 2.90 -4.94
C ASP A 72 3.60 3.68 -6.05
N THR A 73 3.34 3.32 -7.29
CA THR A 73 3.88 4.03 -8.46
C THR A 73 3.15 5.33 -8.75
N HIS A 74 1.91 5.48 -8.29
CA HIS A 74 1.05 6.62 -8.59
C HIS A 74 1.31 7.79 -7.63
N GLY A 75 2.05 8.79 -8.11
CA GLY A 75 2.50 9.93 -7.30
C GLY A 75 1.36 10.71 -6.64
N THR A 76 0.23 10.92 -7.35
CA THR A 76 -0.94 11.61 -6.80
C THR A 76 -1.54 10.87 -5.60
N SER A 77 -1.63 9.56 -5.67
CA SER A 77 -2.10 8.73 -4.55
C SER A 77 -1.16 8.84 -3.34
N ILE A 78 0.15 8.83 -3.58
CA ILE A 78 1.16 9.00 -2.53
C ILE A 78 1.05 10.36 -1.87
N GLU A 79 0.86 11.43 -2.64
CA GLU A 79 0.66 12.78 -2.07
C GLU A 79 -0.59 12.88 -1.20
N ARG A 80 -1.68 12.25 -1.64
CA ARG A 80 -2.91 12.14 -0.84
C ARG A 80 -2.69 11.37 0.44
N LEU A 81 -1.98 10.26 0.38
CA LEU A 81 -1.67 9.46 1.56
C LEU A 81 -0.81 10.23 2.55
N ARG A 82 0.20 10.96 2.08
CA ARG A 82 1.03 11.83 2.94
C ARG A 82 0.19 12.86 3.67
N ALA A 83 -0.64 13.60 2.94
CA ALA A 83 -1.51 14.62 3.52
C ALA A 83 -2.51 14.03 4.53
N ALA A 84 -3.16 12.92 4.18
CA ALA A 84 -4.10 12.24 5.06
C ALA A 84 -3.42 11.65 6.29
N SER A 85 -2.20 11.16 6.19
CA SER A 85 -1.43 10.63 7.32
C SER A 85 -1.16 11.71 8.35
N VAL A 86 -0.75 12.89 7.91
CA VAL A 86 -0.55 14.04 8.80
C VAL A 86 -1.86 14.47 9.45
N SER A 87 -2.92 14.61 8.64
CA SER A 87 -4.25 15.03 9.09
C SER A 87 -4.84 14.07 10.14
N ARG A 88 -4.59 12.77 10.01
CA ARG A 88 -5.09 11.74 10.94
C ARG A 88 -4.17 11.45 12.12
N GLY A 89 -3.04 12.13 12.23
CA GLY A 89 -2.07 11.94 13.32
C GLY A 89 -1.13 10.76 13.13
N TYR A 90 -1.00 10.21 11.94
CA TYR A 90 -0.10 9.09 11.63
C TYR A 90 1.19 9.51 10.91
N GLY A 91 1.46 10.81 10.77
CA GLY A 91 2.58 11.31 9.99
C GLY A 91 3.96 10.79 10.43
N LYS A 92 4.13 10.39 11.68
CA LYS A 92 5.36 9.80 12.21
C LYS A 92 5.43 8.28 12.03
N ARG A 93 4.30 7.62 11.77
CA ARG A 93 4.19 6.16 11.66
C ARG A 93 4.05 5.68 10.24
N ILE A 94 3.52 6.50 9.34
CA ILE A 94 3.31 6.17 7.92
C ILE A 94 4.26 6.99 7.07
N ARG A 95 5.15 6.29 6.38
CA ARG A 95 6.03 6.85 5.36
C ARG A 95 5.55 6.39 3.99
N ALA A 96 4.99 7.31 3.21
CA ALA A 96 4.52 7.03 1.86
C ALA A 96 5.61 7.34 0.82
N VAL A 97 5.87 6.41 -0.08
CA VAL A 97 6.98 6.46 -1.03
C VAL A 97 6.49 6.12 -2.43
N VAL A 98 6.88 6.93 -3.42
CA VAL A 98 6.71 6.58 -4.83
C VAL A 98 7.76 5.56 -5.21
N GLY A 99 7.33 4.40 -5.73
CA GLY A 99 8.25 3.35 -6.14
C GLY A 99 7.53 2.20 -6.82
N ASP A 100 8.31 1.32 -7.41
CA ASP A 100 7.85 0.11 -8.09
C ASP A 100 7.92 -1.10 -7.15
N MET A 101 6.79 -1.74 -6.89
CA MET A 101 6.75 -2.93 -6.02
C MET A 101 7.49 -4.13 -6.64
N ALA A 102 7.71 -4.16 -7.95
CA ALA A 102 8.52 -5.20 -8.59
C ALA A 102 10.03 -5.05 -8.31
N LYS A 103 10.46 -3.83 -8.02
CA LYS A 103 11.86 -3.49 -7.68
C LYS A 103 11.87 -2.42 -6.59
N PRO A 104 11.41 -2.73 -5.38
CA PRO A 104 11.42 -1.75 -4.30
C PRO A 104 12.86 -1.44 -3.90
N ASP A 105 13.19 -0.16 -3.87
CA ASP A 105 14.47 0.34 -3.38
C ASP A 105 14.42 0.46 -1.86
N LEU A 106 14.42 -0.68 -1.21
CA LEU A 106 14.31 -0.83 0.24
C LEU A 106 15.33 -1.86 0.74
N PRO A 107 15.82 -1.71 1.97
CA PRO A 107 16.74 -2.69 2.54
C PRO A 107 16.10 -4.08 2.60
N PRO A 108 16.80 -5.14 2.19
CA PRO A 108 16.30 -6.51 2.34
C PRO A 108 16.15 -6.90 3.81
N ASP A 109 15.28 -7.85 4.09
CA ASP A 109 15.07 -8.45 5.43
C ASP A 109 14.79 -7.41 6.54
N SER A 110 14.14 -6.30 6.17
CA SER A 110 13.94 -5.16 7.08
C SER A 110 12.54 -5.05 7.65
N PHE A 111 11.60 -5.87 7.18
CA PHE A 111 10.20 -5.78 7.54
C PHE A 111 9.73 -7.05 8.27
N ASP A 112 8.89 -6.84 9.28
CA ASP A 112 8.25 -7.93 10.03
C ASP A 112 7.02 -8.47 9.29
N LEU A 113 6.39 -7.64 8.48
CA LEU A 113 5.21 -7.98 7.70
C LEU A 113 5.22 -7.26 6.35
N ILE A 114 4.94 -8.00 5.28
CA ILE A 114 4.68 -7.44 3.95
C ILE A 114 3.20 -7.62 3.64
N TRP A 115 2.54 -6.54 3.29
CA TRP A 115 1.11 -6.46 3.03
C TRP A 115 0.83 -5.98 1.63
N SER A 116 -0.19 -6.53 1.00
CA SER A 116 -0.69 -6.03 -0.28
C SER A 116 -2.14 -6.42 -0.47
N GLU A 117 -2.96 -5.49 -0.90
CA GLU A 117 -4.36 -5.72 -1.20
C GLU A 117 -4.69 -5.26 -2.62
N GLY A 118 -5.12 -6.20 -3.48
CA GLY A 118 -5.60 -5.90 -4.81
C GLY A 118 -4.56 -5.28 -5.75
N ALA A 119 -3.29 -5.58 -5.57
CA ALA A 119 -2.20 -4.95 -6.32
C ALA A 119 -1.24 -5.93 -7.01
N PHE A 120 -0.98 -7.10 -6.47
CA PHE A 120 0.01 -8.04 -7.00
C PHE A 120 -0.28 -8.55 -8.40
N TYR A 121 -1.54 -8.52 -8.85
CA TYR A 121 -1.87 -8.88 -10.23
C TYR A 121 -1.17 -7.99 -11.27
N ASN A 122 -0.77 -6.77 -10.90
CA ASN A 122 -0.06 -5.85 -11.81
C ASN A 122 1.35 -6.33 -12.17
N ILE A 123 1.98 -7.11 -11.31
CA ILE A 123 3.33 -7.65 -11.54
C ILE A 123 3.35 -9.19 -11.65
N GLY A 124 2.23 -9.83 -11.39
CA GLY A 124 2.08 -11.28 -11.36
C GLY A 124 2.50 -11.91 -10.03
N ILE A 125 1.84 -12.99 -9.66
CA ILE A 125 2.05 -13.67 -8.37
C ILE A 125 3.49 -14.19 -8.20
N ALA A 126 4.09 -14.74 -9.25
CA ALA A 126 5.46 -15.25 -9.17
C ALA A 126 6.46 -14.13 -8.83
N CYS A 127 6.37 -13.00 -9.55
CA CYS A 127 7.20 -11.84 -9.28
C CYS A 127 6.97 -11.28 -7.87
N ALA A 128 5.70 -11.19 -7.45
CA ALA A 128 5.34 -10.72 -6.12
C ALA A 128 5.93 -11.58 -5.01
N LEU A 129 5.86 -12.89 -5.14
CA LEU A 129 6.44 -13.82 -4.17
C LEU A 129 7.97 -13.72 -4.12
N ASP A 130 8.62 -13.53 -5.27
CA ASP A 130 10.08 -13.35 -5.31
C ASP A 130 10.51 -12.05 -4.63
N VAL A 131 9.78 -10.96 -4.81
CA VAL A 131 10.04 -9.68 -4.13
C VAL A 131 9.83 -9.79 -2.62
N CYS A 132 8.82 -10.53 -2.17
CA CYS A 132 8.48 -10.67 -0.75
C CYS A 132 9.32 -11.72 -0.02
N ARG A 133 10.10 -12.52 -0.73
CA ARG A 133 10.93 -13.56 -0.13
C ARG A 133 12.19 -12.98 0.49
N PRO A 134 12.63 -13.52 1.65
CA PRO A 134 13.94 -13.17 2.22
C PRO A 134 15.10 -13.52 1.31
#